data_aca1af400e6d8167b0e1eee131bd7cc3
#
_entry.id   aca1af400e6d8167b0e1eee131bd7cc3
#
_cell.length_a   1.000
_cell.length_b   1.000
_cell.length_c   1.000
_cell.angle_alpha   90.00
_cell.angle_beta   90.00
_cell.angle_gamma   90.00
#
_symmetry.space_group_name_H-M   'P 1'
#
loop_
_entity.id
_entity.type
_entity.pdbx_description
1 polymer ?
#
loop_
_entity_poly.entity_id
_entity_poly.type
_entity_poly.pdbx_seq_one_letter_code
_entity_poly.pdbx_strand_id
1 'polypeptide(L)'
;MEFFSDLIQYGYLSNALAACVLSGITCGVVGTYVVCRRMVFLAGGITHASFGGLGIAFYAGANPIAGAMVFAVLSALGIEWAGSRGRIREDSAIGIIWSVGMAVGALFMSLRPGYTSGDLSAYLFGSIVTVTHGDVVALAILTAAIMAGALLWLRPVMYVAFDRDFARSRGIPTRVISYAMAALVAVTIVLSIRIMGIVLLISLLTMPVAIVNALSKSYRTIALCAPLVAVAGNVAGLVASYNFEVPPGAAIIFTLTLTLIIVCLLYTSPSPR
;
A
#
# COMPACT_ATOMS: atom_id res chain seq x y z
N MET A 1 -19.41 1.69 -24.17
CA MET A 1 -18.53 2.50 -25.06
C MET A 1 -18.33 3.94 -24.55
N GLU A 2 -19.21 4.42 -23.70
CA GLU A 2 -19.15 5.77 -23.10
C GLU A 2 -17.89 6.01 -22.26
N PHE A 3 -17.46 5.02 -21.45
CA PHE A 3 -16.24 5.15 -20.62
C PHE A 3 -14.99 5.55 -21.41
N PHE A 4 -14.77 4.97 -22.59
CA PHE A 4 -13.57 5.26 -23.38
C PHE A 4 -13.66 6.62 -24.11
N SER A 5 -14.86 7.07 -24.49
CA SER A 5 -15.06 8.41 -25.03
C SER A 5 -14.86 9.48 -23.97
N ASP A 6 -15.40 9.24 -22.78
CA ASP A 6 -15.31 10.13 -21.64
C ASP A 6 -13.89 10.20 -21.06
N LEU A 7 -13.11 9.11 -21.17
CA LEU A 7 -11.70 9.07 -20.78
C LEU A 7 -10.86 10.11 -21.54
N ILE A 8 -11.17 10.35 -22.82
CA ILE A 8 -10.47 11.33 -23.66
C ILE A 8 -10.98 12.74 -23.38
N GLN A 9 -12.26 12.88 -23.07
CA GLN A 9 -12.92 14.16 -22.89
C GLN A 9 -12.70 14.76 -21.48
N TYR A 10 -12.63 13.91 -20.44
CA TYR A 10 -12.56 14.37 -19.05
C TYR A 10 -11.20 14.05 -18.42
N GLY A 11 -10.39 15.07 -18.12
CA GLY A 11 -9.06 14.94 -17.54
C GLY A 11 -9.04 14.26 -16.15
N TYR A 12 -10.11 14.35 -15.35
CA TYR A 12 -10.19 13.65 -14.07
C TYR A 12 -10.23 12.13 -14.23
N LEU A 13 -10.89 11.63 -15.28
CA LEU A 13 -11.00 10.19 -15.52
C LEU A 13 -9.67 9.62 -16.04
N SER A 14 -8.94 10.38 -16.87
CA SER A 14 -7.59 10.00 -17.31
C SER A 14 -6.59 9.97 -16.15
N ASN A 15 -6.65 10.94 -15.23
CA ASN A 15 -5.85 10.93 -14.01
C ASN A 15 -6.20 9.74 -13.11
N ALA A 16 -7.49 9.42 -12.94
CA ALA A 16 -7.95 8.26 -12.18
C ALA A 16 -7.43 6.95 -12.77
N LEU A 17 -7.50 6.78 -14.09
CA LEU A 17 -6.96 5.60 -14.76
C LEU A 17 -5.43 5.50 -14.61
N ALA A 18 -4.71 6.60 -14.79
CA ALA A 18 -3.26 6.65 -14.58
C ALA A 18 -2.90 6.27 -13.13
N ALA A 19 -3.64 6.80 -12.15
CA ALA A 19 -3.47 6.45 -10.74
C ALA A 19 -3.75 4.96 -10.49
N CYS A 20 -4.78 4.38 -11.10
CA CYS A 20 -5.10 2.94 -11.02
C CYS A 20 -3.95 2.08 -11.55
N VAL A 21 -3.36 2.44 -12.69
CA VAL A 21 -2.25 1.68 -13.28
C VAL A 21 -0.99 1.81 -12.42
N LEU A 22 -0.59 3.03 -12.09
CA LEU A 22 0.64 3.29 -11.32
C LEU A 22 0.57 2.67 -9.92
N SER A 23 -0.55 2.83 -9.23
CA SER A 23 -0.71 2.23 -7.91
C SER A 23 -0.82 0.71 -7.94
N GLY A 24 -1.46 0.15 -8.97
CA GLY A 24 -1.48 -1.29 -9.17
C GLY A 24 -0.08 -1.88 -9.31
N ILE A 25 0.80 -1.24 -10.11
CA ILE A 25 2.20 -1.63 -10.24
C ILE A 25 2.92 -1.49 -8.90
N THR A 26 2.84 -0.31 -8.29
CA THR A 26 3.52 0.01 -7.03
C THR A 26 3.11 -0.93 -5.90
N CYS A 27 1.80 -1.07 -5.66
CA CYS A 27 1.27 -1.92 -4.60
C CYS A 27 1.50 -3.41 -4.88
N GLY A 28 1.47 -3.86 -6.13
CA GLY A 28 1.74 -5.24 -6.49
C GLY A 28 3.20 -5.64 -6.20
N VAL A 29 4.16 -4.77 -6.54
CA VAL A 29 5.59 -5.02 -6.26
C VAL A 29 5.88 -4.96 -4.76
N VAL A 30 5.48 -3.86 -4.09
CA VAL A 30 5.72 -3.66 -2.66
C VAL A 30 4.94 -4.68 -1.83
N GLY A 31 3.71 -4.98 -2.22
CA GLY A 31 2.85 -5.99 -1.60
C GLY A 31 3.47 -7.38 -1.63
N THR A 32 4.18 -7.74 -2.71
CA THR A 32 4.91 -9.01 -2.79
C THR A 32 5.93 -9.13 -1.65
N TYR A 33 6.69 -8.09 -1.36
CA TYR A 33 7.62 -8.08 -0.24
C TYR A 33 6.89 -8.17 1.12
N VAL A 34 5.85 -7.35 1.30
CA VAL A 34 5.07 -7.29 2.56
C VAL A 34 4.41 -8.63 2.88
N VAL A 35 3.78 -9.27 1.89
CA VAL A 35 3.11 -10.57 2.08
C VAL A 35 4.11 -11.70 2.29
N CYS A 36 5.21 -11.74 1.51
CA CYS A 36 6.24 -12.78 1.66
C CYS A 36 6.95 -12.70 3.03
N ARG A 37 7.11 -11.50 3.58
CA ARG A 37 7.62 -11.30 4.95
C ARG A 37 6.57 -11.55 6.05
N ARG A 38 5.33 -11.86 5.69
CA ARG A 38 4.20 -12.01 6.63
C ARG A 38 3.93 -10.75 7.46
N MET A 39 4.24 -9.58 6.90
CA MET A 39 4.14 -8.27 7.58
C MET A 39 2.94 -7.45 7.07
N VAL A 40 1.83 -8.10 6.73
CA VAL A 40 0.62 -7.41 6.23
C VAL A 40 0.10 -6.40 7.26
N PHE A 41 0.16 -6.73 8.55
CA PHE A 41 -0.20 -5.82 9.64
C PHE A 41 0.69 -4.57 9.72
N LEU A 42 1.94 -4.64 9.23
CA LEU A 42 2.83 -3.49 9.14
C LEU A 42 2.21 -2.39 8.27
N ALA A 43 1.65 -2.76 7.11
CA ALA A 43 1.01 -1.79 6.22
C ALA A 43 -0.16 -1.08 6.93
N GLY A 44 -1.05 -1.82 7.60
CA GLY A 44 -2.13 -1.25 8.40
C GLY A 44 -1.62 -0.38 9.55
N GLY A 45 -0.62 -0.86 10.29
CA GLY A 45 -0.02 -0.14 11.42
C GLY A 45 0.59 1.19 11.01
N ILE A 46 1.40 1.22 9.94
CA ILE A 46 2.00 2.46 9.40
C ILE A 46 0.93 3.41 8.87
N THR A 47 -0.08 2.88 8.19
CA THR A 47 -1.21 3.66 7.67
C THR A 47 -1.89 4.45 8.78
N HIS A 48 -2.25 3.79 9.86
CA HIS A 48 -2.90 4.44 11.00
C HIS A 48 -1.94 5.30 11.82
N ALA A 49 -0.67 4.88 11.95
CA ALA A 49 0.35 5.68 12.63
C ALA A 49 0.63 7.00 11.92
N SER A 50 0.57 7.05 10.58
CA SER A 50 0.77 8.28 9.80
C SER A 50 -0.21 9.39 10.17
N PHE A 51 -1.37 9.03 10.72
CA PHE A 51 -2.35 9.96 11.26
C PHE A 51 -1.77 10.81 12.39
N GLY A 52 -0.85 10.27 13.21
CA GLY A 52 -0.14 11.02 14.24
C GLY A 52 0.65 12.20 13.66
N GLY A 53 1.40 11.95 12.60
CA GLY A 53 2.15 12.99 11.89
C GLY A 53 1.26 14.00 11.18
N LEU A 54 0.14 13.56 10.62
CA LEU A 54 -0.87 14.41 10.02
C LEU A 54 -1.46 15.37 11.05
N GLY A 55 -1.86 14.87 12.23
CA GLY A 55 -2.41 15.69 13.32
C GLY A 55 -1.43 16.74 13.84
N ILE A 56 -0.16 16.35 14.08
CA ILE A 56 0.90 17.27 14.51
C ILE A 56 1.11 18.38 13.46
N ALA A 57 1.26 18.02 12.19
CA ALA A 57 1.50 18.99 11.12
C ALA A 57 0.30 19.92 10.93
N PHE A 58 -0.91 19.39 11.02
CA PHE A 58 -2.14 20.16 10.94
C PHE A 58 -2.26 21.17 12.08
N TYR A 59 -1.92 20.78 13.31
CA TYR A 59 -1.87 21.67 14.47
C TYR A 59 -0.82 22.76 14.30
N ALA A 60 0.38 22.41 13.83
CA ALA A 60 1.48 23.34 13.61
C ALA A 60 1.30 24.26 12.38
N GLY A 61 0.22 24.11 11.60
CA GLY A 61 0.01 24.84 10.35
C GLY A 61 0.97 24.47 9.22
N ALA A 62 1.65 23.32 9.35
CA ALA A 62 2.56 22.75 8.35
C ALA A 62 1.80 21.87 7.33
N ASN A 63 2.53 21.39 6.30
CA ASN A 63 1.95 20.50 5.30
C ASN A 63 1.59 19.12 5.94
N PRO A 64 0.28 18.75 5.99
CA PRO A 64 -0.17 17.51 6.63
C PRO A 64 0.43 16.25 6.02
N ILE A 65 0.64 16.23 4.68
CA ILE A 65 1.19 15.08 3.97
C ILE A 65 2.67 14.90 4.33
N ALA A 66 3.43 15.98 4.44
CA ALA A 66 4.82 15.93 4.88
C ALA A 66 4.94 15.40 6.32
N GLY A 67 4.05 15.85 7.22
CA GLY A 67 3.99 15.34 8.59
C GLY A 67 3.65 13.84 8.65
N ALA A 68 2.63 13.42 7.90
CA ALA A 68 2.26 12.02 7.78
C ALA A 68 3.43 11.17 7.24
N MET A 69 4.16 11.66 6.23
CA MET A 69 5.33 11.00 5.64
C MET A 69 6.45 10.79 6.65
N VAL A 70 6.84 11.85 7.36
CA VAL A 70 7.91 11.77 8.36
C VAL A 70 7.53 10.80 9.47
N PHE A 71 6.32 10.89 9.99
CA PHE A 71 5.85 10.01 11.07
C PHE A 71 5.75 8.55 10.61
N ALA A 72 5.26 8.30 9.40
CA ALA A 72 5.16 6.96 8.83
C ALA A 72 6.54 6.31 8.64
N VAL A 73 7.52 7.06 8.11
CA VAL A 73 8.88 6.55 7.93
C VAL A 73 9.54 6.27 9.29
N LEU A 74 9.42 7.19 10.25
CA LEU A 74 9.94 6.96 11.60
C LEU A 74 9.29 5.75 12.28
N SER A 75 7.98 5.58 12.12
CA SER A 75 7.23 4.42 12.62
C SER A 75 7.73 3.11 12.01
N ALA A 76 7.91 3.07 10.69
CA ALA A 76 8.40 1.89 9.98
C ALA A 76 9.83 1.51 10.43
N LEU A 77 10.71 2.50 10.54
CA LEU A 77 12.09 2.30 11.02
C LEU A 77 12.11 1.86 12.50
N GLY A 78 11.21 2.41 13.31
CA GLY A 78 11.05 2.04 14.73
C GLY A 78 10.57 0.60 14.89
N ILE A 79 9.62 0.14 14.09
CA ILE A 79 9.14 -1.26 14.08
C ILE A 79 10.28 -2.20 13.68
N GLU A 80 10.99 -1.89 12.60
CA GLU A 80 12.13 -2.70 12.14
C GLU A 80 13.25 -2.76 13.20
N TRP A 81 13.52 -1.63 13.87
CA TRP A 81 14.50 -1.57 14.96
C TRP A 81 14.09 -2.42 16.17
N ALA A 82 12.83 -2.33 16.60
CA ALA A 82 12.30 -3.10 17.71
C ALA A 82 12.34 -4.61 17.44
N GLY A 83 11.89 -5.03 16.25
CA GLY A 83 11.93 -6.42 15.81
C GLY A 83 13.35 -6.97 15.67
N SER A 84 14.30 -6.16 15.15
CA SER A 84 15.70 -6.59 14.95
C SER A 84 16.47 -6.84 16.23
N ARG A 85 16.05 -6.26 17.36
CA ARG A 85 16.67 -6.46 18.68
C ARG A 85 16.08 -7.62 19.49
N GLY A 86 15.02 -8.26 18.98
CA GLY A 86 14.36 -9.40 19.60
C GLY A 86 13.72 -9.15 20.98
N ARG A 87 13.63 -7.87 21.41
CA ARG A 87 13.03 -7.50 22.70
C ARG A 87 11.52 -7.42 22.68
N ILE A 88 10.95 -7.11 21.52
CA ILE A 88 9.50 -6.97 21.31
C ILE A 88 9.18 -7.74 20.03
N ARG A 89 8.08 -8.48 20.03
CA ARG A 89 7.57 -9.13 18.82
C ARG A 89 7.14 -8.06 17.81
N GLU A 90 7.42 -8.29 16.54
CA GLU A 90 7.08 -7.34 15.45
C GLU A 90 5.60 -6.95 15.49
N ASP A 91 4.68 -7.91 15.68
CA ASP A 91 3.24 -7.64 15.79
C ASP A 91 2.88 -6.70 16.96
N SER A 92 3.55 -6.88 18.11
CA SER A 92 3.33 -6.03 19.27
C SER A 92 3.85 -4.60 19.03
N ALA A 93 5.01 -4.47 18.40
CA ALA A 93 5.57 -3.17 18.02
C ALA A 93 4.64 -2.42 17.05
N ILE A 94 4.07 -3.13 16.07
CA ILE A 94 3.08 -2.58 15.13
C ILE A 94 1.85 -2.06 15.89
N GLY A 95 1.27 -2.89 16.79
CA GLY A 95 0.09 -2.51 17.59
C GLY A 95 0.33 -1.30 18.48
N ILE A 96 1.50 -1.21 19.13
CA ILE A 96 1.88 -0.06 19.97
C ILE A 96 1.98 1.21 19.12
N ILE A 97 2.73 1.16 18.03
CA ILE A 97 2.94 2.31 17.15
C ILE A 97 1.63 2.77 16.51
N TRP A 98 0.77 1.83 16.11
CA TRP A 98 -0.59 2.13 15.64
C TRP A 98 -1.38 2.92 16.68
N SER A 99 -1.49 2.38 17.89
CA SER A 99 -2.28 3.00 18.98
C SER A 99 -1.74 4.38 19.37
N VAL A 100 -0.42 4.50 19.52
CA VAL A 100 0.23 5.77 19.85
C VAL A 100 0.04 6.80 18.74
N GLY A 101 0.24 6.40 17.47
CA GLY A 101 0.05 7.29 16.32
C GLY A 101 -1.39 7.82 16.22
N MET A 102 -2.38 6.94 16.38
CA MET A 102 -3.79 7.34 16.40
C MET A 102 -4.10 8.29 17.57
N ALA A 103 -3.61 8.00 18.77
CA ALA A 103 -3.83 8.83 19.95
C ALA A 103 -3.20 10.22 19.79
N VAL A 104 -1.96 10.28 19.30
CA VAL A 104 -1.25 11.54 19.00
C VAL A 104 -2.01 12.34 17.95
N GLY A 105 -2.43 11.71 16.85
CA GLY A 105 -3.19 12.36 15.80
C GLY A 105 -4.50 12.95 16.32
N ALA A 106 -5.30 12.17 17.04
CA ALA A 106 -6.56 12.61 17.63
C ALA A 106 -6.34 13.77 18.60
N LEU A 107 -5.31 13.69 19.47
CA LEU A 107 -5.00 14.74 20.42
C LEU A 107 -4.69 16.08 19.73
N PHE A 108 -3.74 16.07 18.79
CA PHE A 108 -3.33 17.32 18.11
C PHE A 108 -4.43 17.90 17.22
N MET A 109 -5.26 17.04 16.59
CA MET A 109 -6.41 17.54 15.82
C MET A 109 -7.48 18.17 16.73
N SER A 110 -7.76 17.59 17.90
CA SER A 110 -8.74 18.15 18.85
C SER A 110 -8.31 19.51 19.43
N LEU A 111 -7.01 19.78 19.49
CA LEU A 111 -6.48 21.06 19.98
C LEU A 111 -6.59 22.20 18.96
N ARG A 112 -6.93 21.92 17.71
CA ARG A 112 -7.06 22.95 16.68
C ARG A 112 -8.48 23.52 16.64
N PRO A 113 -8.65 24.86 16.73
CA PRO A 113 -9.96 25.49 16.54
C PRO A 113 -10.50 25.26 15.13
N GLY A 114 -11.79 24.91 15.01
CA GLY A 114 -12.46 24.70 13.72
C GLY A 114 -12.26 23.34 13.08
N TYR A 115 -11.69 22.35 13.81
CA TYR A 115 -11.62 20.97 13.36
C TYR A 115 -13.01 20.38 13.12
N THR A 116 -13.19 19.73 11.97
CA THR A 116 -14.39 18.94 11.66
C THR A 116 -14.02 17.47 11.43
N SER A 117 -14.89 16.56 11.84
CA SER A 117 -14.68 15.12 11.60
C SER A 117 -14.63 14.76 10.11
N GLY A 118 -15.11 15.65 9.23
CA GLY A 118 -15.04 15.51 7.78
C GLY A 118 -13.61 15.51 7.24
N ASP A 119 -12.69 16.27 7.84
CA ASP A 119 -11.30 16.34 7.41
C ASP A 119 -10.58 14.99 7.58
N LEU A 120 -10.92 14.27 8.64
CA LEU A 120 -10.40 12.94 8.91
C LEU A 120 -10.95 11.89 7.94
N SER A 121 -12.25 11.92 7.69
CA SER A 121 -12.89 10.94 6.79
C SER A 121 -12.36 11.06 5.35
N ALA A 122 -12.14 12.29 4.86
CA ALA A 122 -11.57 12.52 3.54
C ALA A 122 -10.17 11.90 3.39
N TYR A 123 -9.34 11.99 4.45
CA TYR A 123 -8.02 11.36 4.44
C TYR A 123 -8.08 9.83 4.50
N LEU A 124 -8.99 9.28 5.31
CA LEU A 124 -9.11 7.83 5.51
C LEU A 124 -9.69 7.09 4.30
N PHE A 125 -10.68 7.69 3.65
CA PHE A 125 -11.38 7.02 2.54
C PHE A 125 -10.78 7.34 1.17
N GLY A 126 -10.03 8.44 1.03
CA GLY A 126 -9.46 8.87 -0.23
C GLY A 126 -10.51 9.03 -1.34
N SER A 127 -10.11 9.50 -2.49
CA SER A 127 -10.96 9.50 -3.68
C SER A 127 -10.10 9.46 -4.94
N ILE A 128 -10.16 8.35 -5.64
CA ILE A 128 -9.47 8.15 -6.93
C ILE A 128 -9.94 9.17 -7.98
N VAL A 129 -11.18 9.65 -7.85
CA VAL A 129 -11.76 10.61 -8.82
C VAL A 129 -11.23 12.04 -8.63
N THR A 130 -10.73 12.37 -7.43
CA THR A 130 -10.20 13.71 -7.13
C THR A 130 -8.68 13.82 -7.31
N VAL A 131 -8.06 12.84 -7.95
CA VAL A 131 -6.60 12.79 -8.17
C VAL A 131 -6.15 13.91 -9.08
N THR A 132 -5.21 14.72 -8.59
CA THR A 132 -4.62 15.82 -9.35
C THR A 132 -3.48 15.32 -10.24
N HIS A 133 -3.14 16.10 -11.27
CA HIS A 133 -1.97 15.79 -12.10
C HIS A 133 -0.67 15.70 -11.30
N GLY A 134 -0.52 16.53 -10.25
CA GLY A 134 0.64 16.47 -9.34
C GLY A 134 0.73 15.15 -8.57
N ASP A 135 -0.40 14.59 -8.16
CA ASP A 135 -0.45 13.28 -7.49
C ASP A 135 -0.04 12.15 -8.44
N VAL A 136 -0.49 12.21 -9.72
CA VAL A 136 -0.09 11.25 -10.75
C VAL A 136 1.42 11.30 -11.00
N VAL A 137 2.00 12.50 -11.09
CA VAL A 137 3.45 12.68 -11.26
C VAL A 137 4.23 12.12 -10.07
N ALA A 138 3.81 12.43 -8.84
CA ALA A 138 4.46 11.90 -7.63
C ALA A 138 4.40 10.36 -7.59
N LEU A 139 3.25 9.79 -7.94
CA LEU A 139 3.07 8.34 -8.01
C LEU A 139 3.90 7.70 -9.14
N ALA A 140 4.02 8.38 -10.29
CA ALA A 140 4.85 7.92 -11.40
C ALA A 140 6.34 7.88 -11.03
N ILE A 141 6.85 8.91 -10.33
CA ILE A 141 8.23 8.94 -9.82
C ILE A 141 8.45 7.78 -8.83
N LEU A 142 7.52 7.59 -7.90
CA LEU A 142 7.58 6.48 -6.94
C LEU A 142 7.58 5.13 -7.64
N THR A 143 6.67 4.92 -8.60
CA THR A 143 6.56 3.68 -9.38
C THR A 143 7.86 3.41 -10.14
N ALA A 144 8.43 4.43 -10.80
CA ALA A 144 9.69 4.30 -11.52
C ALA A 144 10.86 3.93 -10.59
N ALA A 145 10.94 4.56 -9.41
CA ALA A 145 11.95 4.24 -8.39
C ALA A 145 11.81 2.81 -7.87
N ILE A 146 10.57 2.36 -7.58
CA ILE A 146 10.29 0.99 -7.12
C ILE A 146 10.63 -0.03 -8.20
N MET A 147 10.25 0.23 -9.45
CA MET A 147 10.57 -0.66 -10.58
C MET A 147 12.07 -0.76 -10.83
N ALA A 148 12.79 0.36 -10.80
CA ALA A 148 14.25 0.37 -10.90
C ALA A 148 14.90 -0.42 -9.75
N GLY A 149 14.45 -0.19 -8.52
CA GLY A 149 14.89 -0.95 -7.34
C GLY A 149 14.60 -2.44 -7.46
N ALA A 150 13.41 -2.80 -7.92
CA ALA A 150 13.03 -4.20 -8.12
C ALA A 150 13.90 -4.87 -9.20
N LEU A 151 14.17 -4.19 -10.31
CA LEU A 151 15.04 -4.75 -11.37
C LEU A 151 16.47 -4.97 -10.90
N LEU A 152 17.03 -4.06 -10.09
CA LEU A 152 18.43 -4.12 -9.65
C LEU A 152 18.62 -5.04 -8.43
N TRP A 153 17.68 -5.05 -7.49
CA TRP A 153 17.83 -5.70 -6.17
C TRP A 153 16.80 -6.78 -5.85
N LEU A 154 16.05 -7.29 -6.84
CA LEU A 154 15.04 -8.33 -6.60
C LEU A 154 15.61 -9.53 -5.83
N ARG A 155 16.78 -10.04 -6.21
CA ARG A 155 17.40 -11.20 -5.57
C ARG A 155 17.83 -10.94 -4.12
N PRO A 156 18.61 -9.88 -3.81
CA PRO A 156 18.95 -9.54 -2.43
C PRO A 156 17.71 -9.30 -1.56
N VAL A 157 16.71 -8.57 -2.06
CA VAL A 157 15.46 -8.31 -1.33
C VAL A 157 14.70 -9.62 -1.05
N MET A 158 14.64 -10.52 -2.03
CA MET A 158 14.04 -11.83 -1.88
C MET A 158 14.73 -12.65 -0.77
N TYR A 159 16.06 -12.73 -0.77
CA TYR A 159 16.80 -13.47 0.27
C TYR A 159 16.52 -12.90 1.66
N VAL A 160 16.53 -11.58 1.81
CA VAL A 160 16.22 -10.92 3.10
C VAL A 160 14.76 -11.12 3.51
N ALA A 161 13.83 -11.21 2.56
CA ALA A 161 12.42 -11.44 2.84
C ALA A 161 12.13 -12.85 3.37
N PHE A 162 12.82 -13.87 2.85
CA PHE A 162 12.57 -15.27 3.21
C PHE A 162 13.46 -15.77 4.33
N ASP A 163 14.77 -15.48 4.28
CA ASP A 163 15.73 -15.99 5.25
C ASP A 163 16.87 -14.98 5.45
N ARG A 164 16.79 -14.23 6.54
CA ARG A 164 17.80 -13.22 6.92
C ARG A 164 19.15 -13.83 7.24
N ASP A 165 19.18 -15.02 7.83
CA ASP A 165 20.44 -15.65 8.24
C ASP A 165 21.16 -16.23 7.01
N PHE A 166 20.43 -16.83 6.10
CA PHE A 166 20.97 -17.22 4.79
C PHE A 166 21.48 -15.99 4.00
N ALA A 167 20.70 -14.91 3.93
CA ALA A 167 21.14 -13.69 3.26
C ALA A 167 22.43 -13.13 3.88
N ARG A 168 22.55 -13.18 5.20
CA ARG A 168 23.75 -12.73 5.96
C ARG A 168 24.96 -13.61 5.66
N SER A 169 24.79 -14.93 5.57
CA SER A 169 25.87 -15.87 5.22
C SER A 169 26.39 -15.65 3.78
N ARG A 170 25.57 -15.07 2.90
CA ARG A 170 25.96 -14.68 1.55
C ARG A 170 26.59 -13.28 1.45
N GLY A 171 26.88 -12.63 2.59
CA GLY A 171 27.45 -11.29 2.63
C GLY A 171 26.47 -10.16 2.26
N ILE A 172 25.16 -10.44 2.18
CA ILE A 172 24.16 -9.43 1.86
C ILE A 172 23.93 -8.53 3.07
N PRO A 173 23.93 -7.18 2.93
CA PRO A 173 23.72 -6.24 4.02
C PRO A 173 22.25 -6.23 4.46
N THR A 174 21.82 -7.26 5.18
CA THR A 174 20.42 -7.51 5.56
C THR A 174 19.78 -6.34 6.30
N ARG A 175 20.54 -5.67 7.20
CA ARG A 175 20.04 -4.49 7.92
C ARG A 175 19.69 -3.35 6.97
N VAL A 176 20.61 -2.99 6.08
CA VAL A 176 20.39 -1.88 5.13
C VAL A 176 19.16 -2.15 4.27
N ILE A 177 19.05 -3.37 3.73
CA ILE A 177 17.90 -3.75 2.89
C ILE A 177 16.59 -3.72 3.69
N SER A 178 16.57 -4.25 4.92
CA SER A 178 15.36 -4.24 5.75
C SER A 178 14.91 -2.83 6.09
N TYR A 179 15.81 -1.94 6.50
CA TYR A 179 15.46 -0.54 6.78
C TYR A 179 15.05 0.24 5.53
N ALA A 180 15.75 0.03 4.40
CA ALA A 180 15.39 0.63 3.13
C ALA A 180 13.99 0.18 2.67
N MET A 181 13.69 -1.10 2.77
CA MET A 181 12.36 -1.63 2.43
C MET A 181 11.27 -1.14 3.39
N ALA A 182 11.54 -1.04 4.69
CA ALA A 182 10.60 -0.46 5.65
C ALA A 182 10.26 1.00 5.32
N ALA A 183 11.28 1.82 5.00
CA ALA A 183 11.09 3.19 4.56
C ALA A 183 10.33 3.26 3.22
N LEU A 184 10.65 2.41 2.26
CA LEU A 184 9.98 2.34 0.96
C LEU A 184 8.50 1.98 1.10
N VAL A 185 8.17 1.01 1.96
CA VAL A 185 6.78 0.64 2.30
C VAL A 185 6.05 1.84 2.89
N ALA A 186 6.65 2.56 3.84
CA ALA A 186 6.04 3.73 4.47
C ALA A 186 5.77 4.86 3.46
N VAL A 187 6.74 5.17 2.59
CA VAL A 187 6.57 6.17 1.52
C VAL A 187 5.46 5.76 0.55
N THR A 188 5.44 4.50 0.14
CA THR A 188 4.38 3.94 -0.72
C THR A 188 3.01 4.10 -0.09
N ILE A 189 2.88 3.77 1.19
CA ILE A 189 1.63 3.89 1.95
C ILE A 189 1.14 5.33 1.95
N VAL A 190 1.97 6.29 2.38
CA VAL A 190 1.53 7.69 2.55
C VAL A 190 1.14 8.34 1.22
N LEU A 191 1.90 8.11 0.15
CA LEU A 191 1.54 8.64 -1.16
C LEU A 191 0.28 8.00 -1.75
N SER A 192 0.06 6.72 -1.47
CA SER A 192 -1.11 5.99 -1.98
C SER A 192 -2.38 6.26 -1.18
N ILE A 193 -2.30 6.49 0.16
CA ILE A 193 -3.47 6.77 1.01
C ILE A 193 -4.26 7.97 0.49
N ARG A 194 -3.57 9.06 0.15
CA ARG A 194 -4.21 10.28 -0.33
C ARG A 194 -5.07 10.03 -1.58
N ILE A 195 -4.62 9.12 -2.44
CA ILE A 195 -5.24 8.82 -3.73
C ILE A 195 -6.37 7.80 -3.56
N MET A 196 -6.12 6.76 -2.79
CA MET A 196 -6.97 5.56 -2.75
C MET A 196 -7.70 5.36 -1.42
N GLY A 197 -7.24 6.00 -0.36
CA GLY A 197 -7.68 5.72 0.99
C GLY A 197 -7.07 4.43 1.57
N ILE A 198 -7.31 4.24 2.86
CA ILE A 198 -6.70 3.15 3.64
C ILE A 198 -7.18 1.78 3.21
N VAL A 199 -8.49 1.63 3.03
CA VAL A 199 -9.12 0.32 2.82
C VAL A 199 -8.69 -0.28 1.48
N LEU A 200 -8.71 0.54 0.41
CA LEU A 200 -8.28 0.10 -0.91
C LEU A 200 -6.77 -0.18 -0.95
N LEU A 201 -5.96 0.64 -0.27
CA LEU A 201 -4.52 0.45 -0.22
C LEU A 201 -4.13 -0.90 0.40
N ILE A 202 -4.69 -1.25 1.56
CA ILE A 202 -4.42 -2.54 2.21
C ILE A 202 -4.83 -3.70 1.30
N SER A 203 -5.99 -3.56 0.65
CA SER A 203 -6.48 -4.57 -0.30
C SER A 203 -5.54 -4.75 -1.49
N LEU A 204 -5.02 -3.67 -2.05
CA LEU A 204 -4.06 -3.71 -3.18
C LEU A 204 -2.69 -4.26 -2.81
N LEU A 205 -2.24 -4.05 -1.58
CA LEU A 205 -0.98 -4.64 -1.10
C LEU A 205 -1.10 -6.15 -0.85
N THR A 206 -2.31 -6.67 -0.63
CA THR A 206 -2.50 -8.05 -0.18
C THR A 206 -3.19 -8.95 -1.18
N MET A 207 -4.35 -8.54 -1.71
CA MET A 207 -5.20 -9.40 -2.55
C MET A 207 -4.53 -9.85 -3.86
N PRO A 208 -3.89 -8.97 -4.66
CA PRO A 208 -3.23 -9.40 -5.89
C PRO A 208 -2.12 -10.41 -5.64
N VAL A 209 -1.36 -10.22 -4.57
CA VAL A 209 -0.31 -11.15 -4.17
C VAL A 209 -0.90 -12.48 -3.71
N ALA A 210 -2.00 -12.47 -2.94
CA ALA A 210 -2.69 -13.67 -2.50
C ALA A 210 -3.26 -14.47 -3.68
N ILE A 211 -3.85 -13.78 -4.68
CA ILE A 211 -4.36 -14.40 -5.91
C ILE A 211 -3.24 -15.15 -6.64
N VAL A 212 -2.11 -14.48 -6.89
CA VAL A 212 -0.99 -15.11 -7.60
C VAL A 212 -0.33 -16.19 -6.75
N ASN A 213 -0.22 -16.01 -5.43
CA ASN A 213 0.34 -17.02 -4.53
C ASN A 213 -0.53 -18.29 -4.41
N ALA A 214 -1.83 -18.20 -4.67
CA ALA A 214 -2.69 -19.36 -4.81
C ALA A 214 -2.35 -20.19 -6.06
N LEU A 215 -1.93 -19.54 -7.14
CA LEU A 215 -1.60 -20.16 -8.43
C LEU A 215 -0.14 -20.61 -8.53
N SER A 216 0.80 -19.90 -7.88
CA SER A 216 2.23 -20.16 -7.97
C SER A 216 2.94 -19.92 -6.64
N LYS A 217 3.90 -20.79 -6.32
CA LYS A 217 4.77 -20.64 -5.14
C LYS A 217 6.12 -19.98 -5.48
N SER A 218 6.36 -19.65 -6.75
CA SER A 218 7.59 -18.99 -7.17
C SER A 218 7.54 -17.49 -6.88
N TYR A 219 8.48 -16.99 -6.07
CA TYR A 219 8.58 -15.55 -5.76
C TYR A 219 8.69 -14.69 -7.02
N ARG A 220 9.46 -15.13 -8.01
CA ARG A 220 9.61 -14.39 -9.27
C ARG A 220 8.29 -14.25 -10.01
N THR A 221 7.53 -15.35 -10.08
CA THR A 221 6.20 -15.34 -10.70
C THR A 221 5.26 -14.41 -9.93
N ILE A 222 5.27 -14.47 -8.59
CA ILE A 222 4.46 -13.58 -7.75
C ILE A 222 4.84 -12.13 -7.99
N ALA A 223 6.14 -11.79 -7.94
CA ALA A 223 6.62 -10.43 -8.11
C ALA A 223 6.29 -9.82 -9.49
N LEU A 224 6.22 -10.64 -10.54
CA LEU A 224 5.88 -10.20 -11.89
C LEU A 224 4.37 -10.16 -12.14
N CYS A 225 3.63 -11.14 -11.65
CA CYS A 225 2.19 -11.28 -11.93
C CYS A 225 1.30 -10.49 -10.96
N ALA A 226 1.71 -10.29 -9.70
CA ALA A 226 0.88 -9.53 -8.74
C ALA A 226 0.64 -8.08 -9.18
N PRO A 227 1.62 -7.34 -9.72
CA PRO A 227 1.36 -6.01 -10.31
C PRO A 227 0.35 -6.06 -11.47
N LEU A 228 0.43 -7.06 -12.32
CA LEU A 228 -0.51 -7.20 -13.45
C LEU A 228 -1.94 -7.47 -12.97
N VAL A 229 -2.10 -8.34 -11.98
CA VAL A 229 -3.40 -8.62 -11.34
C VAL A 229 -3.93 -7.37 -10.64
N ALA A 230 -3.07 -6.61 -9.95
CA ALA A 230 -3.45 -5.35 -9.30
C ALA A 230 -3.93 -4.31 -10.32
N VAL A 231 -3.21 -4.11 -11.41
CA VAL A 231 -3.60 -3.21 -12.49
C VAL A 231 -4.91 -3.64 -13.13
N ALA A 232 -5.04 -4.93 -13.47
CA ALA A 232 -6.26 -5.47 -14.07
C ALA A 232 -7.48 -5.29 -13.14
N GLY A 233 -7.32 -5.59 -11.83
CA GLY A 233 -8.36 -5.41 -10.84
C GLY A 233 -8.74 -3.94 -10.64
N ASN A 234 -7.76 -3.03 -10.60
CA ASN A 234 -8.00 -1.60 -10.50
C ASN A 234 -8.77 -1.06 -11.71
N VAL A 235 -8.34 -1.40 -12.92
CA VAL A 235 -8.98 -0.93 -14.15
C VAL A 235 -10.39 -1.51 -14.28
N ALA A 236 -10.56 -2.82 -14.05
CA ALA A 236 -11.88 -3.46 -14.09
C ALA A 236 -12.83 -2.89 -13.03
N GLY A 237 -12.33 -2.67 -11.81
CA GLY A 237 -13.12 -2.05 -10.74
C GLY A 237 -13.47 -0.58 -11.01
N LEU A 238 -12.56 0.20 -11.64
CA LEU A 238 -12.85 1.57 -12.06
C LEU A 238 -13.94 1.61 -13.14
N VAL A 239 -13.87 0.72 -14.13
CA VAL A 239 -14.90 0.58 -15.17
C VAL A 239 -16.24 0.16 -14.56
N ALA A 240 -16.22 -0.79 -13.62
CA ALA A 240 -17.43 -1.20 -12.90
C ALA A 240 -18.02 -0.04 -12.10
N SER A 241 -17.18 0.72 -11.38
CA SER A 241 -17.59 1.91 -10.63
C SER A 241 -18.30 2.94 -11.52
N TYR A 242 -17.75 3.19 -12.71
CA TYR A 242 -18.31 4.12 -13.67
C TYR A 242 -19.69 3.66 -14.17
N ASN A 243 -19.83 2.37 -14.53
CA ASN A 243 -21.09 1.86 -15.09
C ASN A 243 -22.21 1.68 -14.03
N PHE A 244 -21.86 1.39 -12.78
CA PHE A 244 -22.81 1.13 -11.71
C PHE A 244 -23.01 2.33 -10.76
N GLU A 245 -22.30 3.46 -11.01
CA GLU A 245 -22.35 4.67 -10.18
C GLU A 245 -22.06 4.41 -8.69
N VAL A 246 -21.12 3.48 -8.42
CA VAL A 246 -20.71 3.13 -7.05
C VAL A 246 -19.31 3.68 -6.73
N PRO A 247 -18.95 3.86 -5.42
CA PRO A 247 -17.62 4.34 -5.05
C PRO A 247 -16.49 3.49 -5.62
N PRO A 248 -15.48 4.10 -6.32
CA PRO A 248 -14.44 3.36 -7.02
C PRO A 248 -13.64 2.43 -6.12
N GLY A 249 -13.29 2.87 -4.90
CA GLY A 249 -12.56 2.04 -3.95
C GLY A 249 -13.29 0.74 -3.61
N ALA A 250 -14.59 0.82 -3.37
CA ALA A 250 -15.42 -0.36 -3.09
C ALA A 250 -15.50 -1.29 -4.30
N ALA A 251 -15.74 -0.74 -5.49
CA ALA A 251 -15.84 -1.53 -6.72
C ALA A 251 -14.54 -2.30 -7.02
N ILE A 252 -13.37 -1.67 -6.82
CA ILE A 252 -12.06 -2.31 -6.99
C ILE A 252 -11.86 -3.45 -5.97
N ILE A 253 -12.19 -3.20 -4.69
CA ILE A 253 -12.07 -4.21 -3.64
C ILE A 253 -12.96 -5.42 -3.94
N PHE A 254 -14.22 -5.20 -4.32
CA PHE A 254 -15.14 -6.28 -4.69
C PHE A 254 -14.65 -7.07 -5.91
N THR A 255 -14.12 -6.38 -6.93
CA THR A 255 -13.55 -7.03 -8.12
C THR A 255 -12.37 -7.94 -7.75
N LEU A 256 -11.44 -7.46 -6.93
CA LEU A 256 -10.30 -8.26 -6.45
C LEU A 256 -10.75 -9.40 -5.54
N THR A 257 -11.73 -9.16 -4.65
CA THR A 257 -12.28 -10.19 -3.77
C THR A 257 -12.94 -11.29 -4.57
N LEU A 258 -13.77 -10.95 -5.56
CA LEU A 258 -14.42 -11.92 -6.44
C LEU A 258 -13.39 -12.74 -7.21
N THR A 259 -12.36 -12.09 -7.75
CA THR A 259 -11.24 -12.76 -8.43
C THR A 259 -10.54 -13.74 -7.49
N LEU A 260 -10.26 -13.33 -6.25
CA LEU A 260 -9.63 -14.19 -5.24
C LEU A 260 -10.51 -15.41 -4.92
N ILE A 261 -11.80 -15.21 -4.70
CA ILE A 261 -12.76 -16.31 -4.44
C ILE A 261 -12.80 -17.29 -5.61
N ILE A 262 -12.90 -16.81 -6.84
CA ILE A 262 -12.93 -17.65 -8.04
C ILE A 262 -11.64 -18.48 -8.13
N VAL A 263 -10.48 -17.85 -7.96
CA VAL A 263 -9.18 -18.55 -8.01
C VAL A 263 -9.10 -19.60 -6.88
N CYS A 264 -9.50 -19.24 -5.66
CA CYS A 264 -9.50 -20.20 -4.55
C CYS A 264 -10.43 -21.39 -4.82
N LEU A 265 -11.64 -21.17 -5.30
CA LEU A 265 -12.61 -22.24 -5.60
C LEU A 265 -12.12 -23.16 -6.71
N LEU A 266 -11.52 -22.61 -7.76
CA LEU A 266 -10.98 -23.41 -8.87
C LEU A 266 -9.74 -24.23 -8.47
N TYR A 267 -8.92 -23.74 -7.54
CA TYR A 267 -7.65 -24.35 -7.16
C TYR A 267 -7.72 -25.22 -5.90
N THR A 268 -8.75 -25.07 -5.07
CA THR A 268 -9.00 -25.87 -3.86
C THR A 268 -9.91 -27.08 -4.14
N SER A 269 -10.04 -27.51 -5.39
CA SER A 269 -10.68 -28.79 -5.70
C SER A 269 -9.98 -29.89 -4.88
N PRO A 270 -10.72 -30.70 -4.08
CA PRO A 270 -10.10 -31.71 -3.24
C PRO A 270 -9.35 -32.68 -4.14
N SER A 271 -8.04 -32.84 -3.87
CA SER A 271 -7.27 -33.92 -4.49
C SER A 271 -8.00 -35.25 -4.24
N PRO A 272 -8.34 -36.03 -5.24
CA PRO A 272 -8.92 -37.34 -4.99
C PRO A 272 -7.92 -38.15 -4.13
N ARG A 273 -8.39 -38.66 -3.01
CA ARG A 273 -7.66 -39.55 -2.12
C ARG A 273 -7.42 -40.87 -2.81
#